data_8dc2ae53e53ed671b283e540232bcebe
#
_entry.id   8dc2ae53e53ed671b283e540232bcebe
#
_cell.length_a   1.000
_cell.length_b   1.000
_cell.length_c   1.000
_cell.angle_alpha   90.00
_cell.angle_beta   90.00
_cell.angle_gamma   90.00
#
_symmetry.space_group_name_H-M   'P 1'
#
loop_
_entity.id
_entity.type
_entity.pdbx_description
1 polymer ?
#
loop_
_entity_poly.entity_id
_entity_poly.type
_entity_poly.pdbx_seq_one_letter_code
_entity_poly.pdbx_strand_id
1 'polypeptide(L)'
;MKNFNLYKLVMLLMVTVAIVSCVQDDDFETPNTIVVAPNLEGDVLTIMGINSAFEQLVADAADDLGVDPSDFNYEDVLAELRETEKLTFETDFITYVEGYVISNDQAGNFFEEMILQNAPSNPVRGVKVLIDVNPLFITYEVGRKVYVRLDGLTAGYDGGVFTLGILDLNDLGKIGESQMLDYVIRDAVVETMVAKPMLFSEFTAANTNLLVELADAQFNRNEVLGDDRKTYAGEPGDEFDGERILESCEEGGSVIFSTSTFADFKSFLLPQGRGSMKGILTMDYFGEVFNIVVNDTSDINFDNENRCDPETFNCDGPSGGGAEFYSENFEGFDSIEAYVSAGWTNVNTNGGNEVWEIGNFDNNNYAQVSGFNSGEDIIDTWLVTPAIDMDTTIEEELSFNIQAAFDNGTILSVLVSTDFTGDVTTATWNLLDASIPTGPESGFGSFIASGGINVSCVDGMAHIAFRYQGSDPTATTRYHIDNIVITGN
;
A
#
# COMPACT_ATOMS: atom_id res chain seq x y z
N MET A 1 46.90 74.91 2.05
CA MET A 1 46.31 74.03 3.10
C MET A 1 44.83 74.34 3.35
N LYS A 2 44.06 74.82 2.36
CA LYS A 2 42.59 75.04 2.54
C LYS A 2 41.71 74.07 1.79
N ASN A 3 42.23 73.23 0.89
CA ASN A 3 41.43 72.35 0.07
C ASN A 3 41.18 70.97 0.71
N PHE A 4 41.89 70.60 1.78
CA PHE A 4 41.78 69.35 2.44
C PHE A 4 40.50 69.24 3.33
N ASN A 5 40.01 70.37 3.80
CA ASN A 5 38.79 70.37 4.64
C ASN A 5 37.49 70.33 3.83
N LEU A 6 37.49 70.74 2.58
CA LEU A 6 36.33 70.68 1.72
C LEU A 6 36.04 69.24 1.29
N TYR A 7 37.08 68.45 0.97
CA TYR A 7 36.92 67.02 0.64
C TYR A 7 36.41 66.17 1.84
N LYS A 8 36.91 66.48 3.04
CA LYS A 8 36.42 65.86 4.25
C LYS A 8 34.97 66.22 4.54
N LEU A 9 34.58 67.47 4.28
CA LEU A 9 33.21 67.92 4.45
C LEU A 9 32.24 67.26 3.43
N VAL A 10 32.68 67.17 2.17
CA VAL A 10 31.93 66.52 1.10
C VAL A 10 31.82 64.99 1.34
N MET A 11 32.91 64.37 1.82
CA MET A 11 32.89 62.93 2.17
C MET A 11 32.02 62.70 3.40
N LEU A 12 32.01 63.53 4.40
CA LEU A 12 31.11 63.45 5.56
C LEU A 12 29.64 63.64 5.15
N LEU A 13 29.38 64.58 4.22
CA LEU A 13 28.04 64.82 3.69
C LEU A 13 27.56 63.65 2.83
N MET A 14 28.42 62.99 2.04
CA MET A 14 28.07 61.77 1.30
C MET A 14 27.82 60.61 2.22
N VAL A 15 28.53 60.42 3.32
CA VAL A 15 28.31 59.40 4.30
C VAL A 15 27.01 59.64 5.06
N THR A 16 26.67 60.91 5.39
CA THR A 16 25.37 61.20 6.04
C THR A 16 24.18 61.02 5.10
N VAL A 17 24.32 61.30 3.78
CA VAL A 17 23.26 61.01 2.79
C VAL A 17 23.10 59.51 2.56
N ALA A 18 24.18 58.73 2.63
CA ALA A 18 24.13 57.28 2.52
C ALA A 18 23.46 56.58 3.76
N ILE A 19 23.52 57.24 4.91
CA ILE A 19 22.89 56.70 6.15
C ILE A 19 21.39 57.07 6.23
N VAL A 20 20.93 58.07 5.50
CA VAL A 20 19.51 58.49 5.47
C VAL A 20 18.74 57.80 4.33
N SER A 21 19.45 57.04 3.47
CA SER A 21 18.80 56.08 2.55
C SER A 21 18.51 54.76 3.25
N CYS A 22 18.10 54.80 4.49
CA CYS A 22 17.33 53.69 5.03
C CYS A 22 15.98 53.74 4.34
N VAL A 23 15.69 52.75 3.53
CA VAL A 23 14.37 52.37 3.09
C VAL A 23 13.45 52.47 4.32
N GLN A 24 12.41 53.27 4.21
CA GLN A 24 11.30 53.17 5.18
C GLN A 24 10.68 51.79 5.03
N ASP A 25 11.24 50.83 5.76
CA ASP A 25 10.75 49.43 5.78
C ASP A 25 9.47 49.29 6.58
N ASP A 26 8.93 50.37 7.10
CA ASP A 26 7.86 50.30 8.10
C ASP A 26 6.46 50.62 7.55
N ASP A 27 6.32 50.90 6.24
CA ASP A 27 5.02 51.22 5.64
C ASP A 27 4.39 50.09 4.83
N PHE A 28 4.92 48.86 4.93
CA PHE A 28 4.20 47.71 4.42
C PHE A 28 3.15 47.30 5.45
N GLU A 29 1.87 47.51 5.13
CA GLU A 29 0.79 46.85 5.88
C GLU A 29 1.10 45.36 5.93
N THR A 30 1.06 44.79 7.13
CA THR A 30 1.17 43.35 7.27
C THR A 30 0.13 42.72 6.35
N PRO A 31 0.50 41.79 5.44
CA PRO A 31 -0.43 41.17 4.55
C PRO A 31 -1.61 40.62 5.37
N ASN A 32 -2.83 40.97 4.96
CA ASN A 32 -4.01 40.39 5.59
C ASN A 32 -4.09 38.91 5.24
N THR A 33 -3.64 38.07 6.13
CA THR A 33 -3.67 36.62 6.00
C THR A 33 -5.00 36.00 6.47
N ILE A 34 -5.94 36.83 6.90
CA ILE A 34 -7.26 36.35 7.36
C ILE A 34 -8.05 35.85 6.15
N VAL A 35 -8.30 34.55 6.12
CA VAL A 35 -9.24 33.94 5.19
C VAL A 35 -10.65 34.23 5.71
N VAL A 36 -11.50 34.77 4.86
CA VAL A 36 -12.91 35.03 5.17
C VAL A 36 -13.80 34.04 4.42
N ALA A 37 -15.00 33.78 4.95
CA ALA A 37 -15.97 32.97 4.23
C ALA A 37 -16.27 33.58 2.87
N PRO A 38 -16.20 32.81 1.78
CA PRO A 38 -16.40 33.32 0.44
C PRO A 38 -17.89 33.65 0.20
N ASN A 39 -18.13 34.62 -0.66
CA ASN A 39 -19.47 34.89 -1.18
C ASN A 39 -19.58 34.20 -2.55
N LEU A 40 -20.14 33.00 -2.57
CA LEU A 40 -20.30 32.21 -3.80
C LEU A 40 -21.54 32.70 -4.59
N GLU A 41 -21.36 32.85 -5.89
CA GLU A 41 -22.42 33.31 -6.80
C GLU A 41 -23.20 32.16 -7.44
N GLY A 42 -22.99 30.91 -7.01
CA GLY A 42 -23.56 29.71 -7.59
C GLY A 42 -24.05 28.70 -6.57
N ASP A 43 -24.62 27.62 -7.06
CA ASP A 43 -25.08 26.49 -6.25
C ASP A 43 -23.88 25.66 -5.74
N VAL A 44 -24.03 25.14 -4.52
CA VAL A 44 -23.03 24.26 -3.92
C VAL A 44 -23.56 22.84 -3.87
N LEU A 45 -22.85 21.94 -4.55
CA LEU A 45 -23.14 20.50 -4.57
C LEU A 45 -22.28 19.80 -3.51
N THR A 46 -22.68 18.59 -3.15
CA THR A 46 -21.87 17.70 -2.32
C THR A 46 -21.02 16.76 -3.20
N ILE A 47 -19.92 16.23 -2.66
CA ILE A 47 -19.10 15.19 -3.34
C ILE A 47 -20.00 13.99 -3.71
N MET A 48 -20.93 13.60 -2.83
CA MET A 48 -21.89 12.55 -3.11
C MET A 48 -22.80 12.89 -4.30
N GLY A 49 -23.22 14.18 -4.44
CA GLY A 49 -24.08 14.64 -5.54
C GLY A 49 -23.37 14.53 -6.89
N ILE A 50 -22.12 14.98 -6.98
CA ILE A 50 -21.36 14.88 -8.25
C ILE A 50 -21.03 13.44 -8.61
N ASN A 51 -20.72 12.60 -7.62
CA ASN A 51 -20.50 11.18 -7.85
C ASN A 51 -21.79 10.49 -8.32
N SER A 52 -22.94 10.79 -7.72
CA SER A 52 -24.22 10.24 -8.16
C SER A 52 -24.59 10.66 -9.60
N ALA A 53 -24.24 11.88 -9.99
CA ALA A 53 -24.43 12.34 -11.37
C ALA A 53 -23.53 11.58 -12.36
N PHE A 54 -22.28 11.28 -11.95
CA PHE A 54 -21.38 10.46 -12.76
C PHE A 54 -21.88 9.01 -12.86
N GLU A 55 -22.28 8.38 -11.75
CA GLU A 55 -22.82 7.01 -11.77
C GLU A 55 -24.11 6.90 -12.62
N GLN A 56 -24.91 7.96 -12.67
CA GLN A 56 -26.06 8.00 -13.59
C GLN A 56 -25.61 8.01 -15.05
N LEU A 57 -24.55 8.77 -15.40
CA LEU A 57 -23.98 8.76 -16.75
C LEU A 57 -23.50 7.34 -17.13
N VAL A 58 -22.82 6.66 -16.21
CA VAL A 58 -22.35 5.28 -16.41
C VAL A 58 -23.52 4.33 -16.64
N ALA A 59 -24.58 4.45 -15.83
CA ALA A 59 -25.80 3.64 -15.98
C ALA A 59 -26.53 3.91 -17.31
N ASP A 60 -26.61 5.17 -17.73
CA ASP A 60 -27.22 5.56 -19.01
C ASP A 60 -26.39 4.99 -20.19
N ALA A 61 -25.03 4.99 -20.08
CA ALA A 61 -24.15 4.40 -21.07
C ALA A 61 -24.33 2.86 -21.17
N ALA A 62 -24.54 2.17 -20.04
CA ALA A 62 -24.84 0.74 -20.02
C ALA A 62 -26.19 0.43 -20.69
N ASP A 63 -27.22 1.26 -20.45
CA ASP A 63 -28.54 1.13 -21.12
C ASP A 63 -28.42 1.35 -22.63
N ASP A 64 -27.62 2.32 -23.07
CA ASP A 64 -27.34 2.56 -24.50
C ASP A 64 -26.61 1.37 -25.17
N LEU A 65 -25.83 0.60 -24.44
CA LEU A 65 -25.24 -0.67 -24.88
C LEU A 65 -26.24 -1.84 -24.84
N GLY A 66 -27.45 -1.63 -24.29
CA GLY A 66 -28.50 -2.62 -24.15
C GLY A 66 -28.24 -3.64 -23.04
N VAL A 67 -27.48 -3.25 -22.01
CA VAL A 67 -27.20 -4.07 -20.81
C VAL A 67 -28.19 -3.69 -19.71
N ASP A 68 -28.99 -4.67 -19.27
CA ASP A 68 -30.03 -4.45 -18.26
C ASP A 68 -29.46 -4.74 -16.85
N PRO A 69 -29.89 -3.99 -15.80
CA PRO A 69 -29.47 -4.27 -14.41
C PRO A 69 -29.71 -5.71 -13.91
N SER A 70 -30.52 -6.49 -14.61
CA SER A 70 -30.73 -7.91 -14.32
C SER A 70 -29.76 -8.86 -15.04
N ASP A 71 -28.91 -8.35 -15.92
CA ASP A 71 -27.95 -9.15 -16.65
C ASP A 71 -26.79 -9.58 -15.74
N PHE A 72 -26.31 -10.81 -15.95
CA PHE A 72 -25.25 -11.41 -15.12
C PHE A 72 -23.95 -10.61 -15.10
N ASN A 73 -23.61 -9.92 -16.18
CA ASN A 73 -22.40 -9.14 -16.34
C ASN A 73 -22.61 -7.60 -16.17
N TYR A 74 -23.74 -7.19 -15.60
CA TYR A 74 -24.05 -5.76 -15.47
C TYR A 74 -22.99 -4.98 -14.68
N GLU A 75 -22.55 -5.51 -13.53
CA GLU A 75 -21.54 -4.85 -12.70
C GLU A 75 -20.16 -4.80 -13.38
N ASP A 76 -19.80 -5.82 -14.15
CA ASP A 76 -18.54 -5.84 -14.91
C ASP A 76 -18.55 -4.75 -15.99
N VAL A 77 -19.68 -4.60 -16.69
CA VAL A 77 -19.86 -3.53 -17.69
C VAL A 77 -19.81 -2.14 -17.04
N LEU A 78 -20.44 -1.96 -15.86
CA LEU A 78 -20.35 -0.69 -15.14
C LEU A 78 -18.89 -0.38 -14.72
N ALA A 79 -18.13 -1.39 -14.31
CA ALA A 79 -16.72 -1.22 -13.96
C ALA A 79 -15.91 -0.72 -15.16
N GLU A 80 -16.04 -1.35 -16.34
CA GLU A 80 -15.38 -0.90 -17.58
C GLU A 80 -15.82 0.52 -17.99
N LEU A 81 -17.10 0.83 -17.85
CA LEU A 81 -17.63 2.17 -18.20
C LEU A 81 -17.14 3.24 -17.23
N ARG A 82 -16.98 2.96 -15.95
CA ARG A 82 -16.40 3.93 -14.99
C ARG A 82 -15.01 4.39 -15.40
N GLU A 83 -14.19 3.51 -15.99
CA GLU A 83 -12.84 3.88 -16.44
C GLU A 83 -12.88 4.77 -17.70
N THR A 84 -13.86 4.60 -18.56
CA THR A 84 -13.91 5.26 -19.87
C THR A 84 -14.80 6.50 -19.89
N GLU A 85 -15.92 6.50 -19.16
CA GLU A 85 -16.85 7.61 -19.16
C GLU A 85 -16.30 8.83 -18.41
N LYS A 86 -16.62 10.02 -18.91
CA LYS A 86 -16.20 11.30 -18.34
C LYS A 86 -17.38 12.27 -18.31
N LEU A 87 -17.66 12.83 -17.13
CA LEU A 87 -18.74 13.81 -16.93
C LEU A 87 -18.16 15.22 -16.90
N THR A 88 -18.30 15.97 -18.00
CA THR A 88 -17.91 17.37 -18.04
C THR A 88 -19.06 18.26 -17.55
N PHE A 89 -18.75 19.12 -16.59
CA PHE A 89 -19.70 20.09 -16.04
C PHE A 89 -19.74 21.34 -16.94
N GLU A 90 -20.62 21.31 -17.95
CA GLU A 90 -20.93 22.48 -18.79
C GLU A 90 -22.19 23.13 -18.20
N THR A 91 -22.02 24.29 -17.61
CA THR A 91 -23.15 24.97 -17.00
C THR A 91 -23.24 26.43 -17.45
N ASP A 92 -24.44 26.88 -17.80
CA ASP A 92 -24.76 28.30 -17.93
C ASP A 92 -24.78 28.98 -16.55
N PHE A 93 -24.62 28.21 -15.47
CA PHE A 93 -24.64 28.65 -14.08
C PHE A 93 -23.37 28.15 -13.39
N ILE A 94 -22.80 28.99 -12.54
CA ILE A 94 -21.65 28.61 -11.71
C ILE A 94 -22.12 27.61 -10.66
N THR A 95 -21.45 26.48 -10.59
CA THR A 95 -21.65 25.46 -9.55
C THR A 95 -20.33 25.12 -8.88
N TYR A 96 -20.42 24.73 -7.61
CA TYR A 96 -19.28 24.34 -6.80
C TYR A 96 -19.52 22.97 -6.16
N VAL A 97 -18.46 22.25 -5.87
CA VAL A 97 -18.50 21.14 -4.91
C VAL A 97 -17.75 21.54 -3.65
N GLU A 98 -18.32 21.24 -2.48
CA GLU A 98 -17.66 21.49 -1.19
C GLU A 98 -16.99 20.23 -0.65
N GLY A 99 -15.83 20.42 0.01
CA GLY A 99 -15.12 19.36 0.69
C GLY A 99 -14.11 19.87 1.69
N TYR A 100 -13.51 18.96 2.45
CA TYR A 100 -12.46 19.21 3.43
C TYR A 100 -11.17 18.55 2.97
N VAL A 101 -10.08 19.32 2.96
CA VAL A 101 -8.75 18.84 2.55
C VAL A 101 -8.23 17.81 3.56
N ILE A 102 -7.78 16.66 3.06
CA ILE A 102 -7.19 15.61 3.88
C ILE A 102 -5.74 15.26 3.47
N SER A 103 -5.32 15.60 2.25
CA SER A 103 -3.94 15.41 1.79
C SER A 103 -3.03 16.58 2.20
N ASN A 104 -1.74 16.27 2.40
CA ASN A 104 -0.69 17.23 2.71
C ASN A 104 0.58 16.86 1.93
N ASP A 105 0.97 17.71 0.99
CA ASP A 105 2.15 17.50 0.15
C ASP A 105 3.46 18.03 0.77
N GLN A 106 3.43 18.45 2.05
CA GLN A 106 4.59 19.03 2.73
C GLN A 106 5.77 18.06 2.83
N ALA A 107 5.48 16.79 3.12
CA ALA A 107 6.50 15.74 3.23
C ALA A 107 6.84 15.09 1.87
N GLY A 108 6.21 15.53 0.76
CA GLY A 108 6.48 15.05 -0.58
C GLY A 108 5.86 13.70 -0.94
N ASN A 109 4.92 13.21 -0.14
CA ASN A 109 4.22 11.95 -0.41
C ASN A 109 2.99 12.13 -1.33
N PHE A 110 2.50 13.35 -1.49
CA PHE A 110 1.50 13.75 -2.47
C PHE A 110 2.12 14.76 -3.44
N PHE A 111 1.70 14.74 -4.70
CA PHE A 111 2.28 15.60 -5.72
C PHE A 111 1.24 16.06 -6.75
N GLU A 112 1.01 17.37 -6.80
CA GLU A 112 0.11 18.01 -7.78
C GLU A 112 -1.34 17.50 -7.73
N GLU A 113 -1.78 17.08 -6.54
CA GLU A 113 -3.12 16.61 -6.26
C GLU A 113 -3.60 17.06 -4.88
N MET A 114 -4.88 17.27 -4.74
CA MET A 114 -5.54 17.60 -3.48
C MET A 114 -6.70 16.64 -3.26
N ILE A 115 -6.69 15.94 -2.12
CA ILE A 115 -7.75 15.00 -1.79
C ILE A 115 -8.72 15.63 -0.80
N LEU A 116 -10.00 15.55 -1.13
CA LEU A 116 -11.10 16.11 -0.36
C LEU A 116 -12.03 15.00 0.11
N GLN A 117 -12.53 15.13 1.34
CA GLN A 117 -13.66 14.31 1.80
C GLN A 117 -14.86 15.18 2.17
N ASN A 118 -16.05 14.58 2.17
CA ASN A 118 -17.32 15.32 2.31
C ASN A 118 -17.61 15.83 3.73
N ALA A 119 -16.95 15.33 4.76
CA ALA A 119 -17.18 15.71 6.16
C ALA A 119 -15.93 15.56 7.00
N PRO A 120 -15.73 16.38 8.06
CA PRO A 120 -14.57 16.29 8.94
C PRO A 120 -14.57 15.03 9.82
N SER A 121 -15.71 14.39 10.02
CA SER A 121 -15.87 13.13 10.77
C SER A 121 -16.92 12.26 10.10
N ASN A 122 -16.76 10.93 10.22
CA ASN A 122 -17.63 9.94 9.57
C ASN A 122 -17.86 10.21 8.06
N PRO A 123 -16.79 10.45 7.28
CA PRO A 123 -16.92 10.69 5.86
C PRO A 123 -17.48 9.47 5.13
N VAL A 124 -18.18 9.70 4.02
CA VAL A 124 -18.77 8.64 3.20
C VAL A 124 -18.32 8.67 1.75
N ARG A 125 -17.72 9.79 1.30
CA ARG A 125 -17.19 9.92 -0.05
C ARG A 125 -16.07 10.96 -0.10
N GLY A 126 -15.03 10.64 -0.87
CA GLY A 126 -13.95 11.56 -1.21
C GLY A 126 -13.85 11.81 -2.72
N VAL A 127 -13.01 12.76 -3.08
CA VAL A 127 -12.66 13.09 -4.46
C VAL A 127 -11.23 13.61 -4.52
N LYS A 128 -10.48 13.15 -5.50
CA LYS A 128 -9.16 13.69 -5.87
C LYS A 128 -9.35 14.88 -6.81
N VAL A 129 -8.62 15.96 -6.63
CA VAL A 129 -8.60 17.13 -7.52
C VAL A 129 -7.19 17.30 -8.06
N LEU A 130 -7.00 17.23 -9.37
CA LEU A 130 -5.71 17.36 -10.02
C LEU A 130 -5.34 18.85 -10.20
N ILE A 131 -4.20 19.27 -9.65
CA ILE A 131 -3.77 20.68 -9.63
C ILE A 131 -2.27 20.76 -9.93
N ASP A 132 -1.87 21.41 -10.99
CA ASP A 132 -0.47 21.59 -11.41
C ASP A 132 0.25 22.65 -10.54
N VAL A 133 0.29 22.40 -9.22
CA VAL A 133 0.93 23.26 -8.21
C VAL A 133 1.53 22.39 -7.10
N ASN A 134 2.78 22.70 -6.76
CA ASN A 134 3.47 22.16 -5.61
C ASN A 134 4.38 23.24 -5.01
N PRO A 135 4.25 23.58 -3.70
CA PRO A 135 3.41 22.92 -2.70
C PRO A 135 1.98 23.50 -2.61
N LEU A 136 1.00 22.65 -2.35
CA LEU A 136 -0.40 23.02 -2.09
C LEU A 136 -0.67 23.31 -0.60
N PHE A 137 0.03 22.63 0.33
CA PHE A 137 -0.23 22.73 1.78
C PHE A 137 -0.14 24.13 2.36
N ILE A 138 0.65 25.03 1.74
CA ILE A 138 0.79 26.43 2.16
C ILE A 138 -0.53 27.17 2.01
N THR A 139 -1.32 26.81 1.00
CA THR A 139 -2.60 27.44 0.69
C THR A 139 -3.77 26.67 1.22
N TYR A 140 -3.68 25.34 1.20
CA TYR A 140 -4.77 24.42 1.51
C TYR A 140 -4.32 23.41 2.57
N GLU A 141 -4.24 23.85 3.84
CA GLU A 141 -3.89 22.99 4.97
C GLU A 141 -4.95 21.92 5.21
N VAL A 142 -4.57 20.80 5.80
CA VAL A 142 -5.47 19.72 6.20
C VAL A 142 -6.59 20.26 7.11
N GLY A 143 -7.83 19.88 6.84
CA GLY A 143 -9.03 20.37 7.52
C GLY A 143 -9.62 21.64 6.93
N ARG A 144 -8.94 22.28 5.98
CA ARG A 144 -9.49 23.45 5.29
C ARG A 144 -10.72 23.05 4.49
N LYS A 145 -11.85 23.73 4.74
CA LYS A 145 -13.02 23.65 3.86
C LYS A 145 -12.74 24.43 2.59
N VAL A 146 -13.01 23.81 1.45
CA VAL A 146 -12.85 24.42 0.13
C VAL A 146 -14.10 24.21 -0.71
N TYR A 147 -14.27 25.08 -1.71
CA TYR A 147 -15.26 24.97 -2.77
C TYR A 147 -14.52 24.88 -4.09
N VAL A 148 -14.70 23.76 -4.79
CA VAL A 148 -14.13 23.58 -6.13
C VAL A 148 -15.18 23.93 -7.17
N ARG A 149 -14.88 24.92 -8.01
CA ARG A 149 -15.74 25.36 -9.11
C ARG A 149 -15.77 24.28 -10.18
N LEU A 150 -16.97 23.85 -10.58
CA LEU A 150 -17.15 22.69 -11.46
C LEU A 150 -17.20 23.05 -12.94
N ASP A 151 -17.66 24.25 -13.30
CA ASP A 151 -17.80 24.63 -14.71
C ASP A 151 -16.44 24.58 -15.45
N GLY A 152 -16.38 23.76 -16.50
CA GLY A 152 -15.16 23.44 -17.25
C GLY A 152 -14.30 22.34 -16.66
N LEU A 153 -14.67 21.79 -15.49
CA LEU A 153 -14.04 20.58 -14.96
C LEU A 153 -14.78 19.33 -15.43
N THR A 154 -14.09 18.23 -15.35
CA THR A 154 -14.58 16.91 -15.70
C THR A 154 -14.38 15.97 -14.52
N ALA A 155 -15.41 15.20 -14.19
CA ALA A 155 -15.33 14.09 -13.25
C ALA A 155 -15.17 12.77 -13.99
N GLY A 156 -14.40 11.85 -13.42
CA GLY A 156 -14.19 10.49 -13.91
C GLY A 156 -13.40 9.68 -12.92
N TYR A 157 -13.10 8.46 -13.27
CA TYR A 157 -12.11 7.67 -12.55
C TYR A 157 -10.74 7.85 -13.20
N ASP A 158 -9.70 7.90 -12.39
CA ASP A 158 -8.28 7.97 -12.75
C ASP A 158 -7.52 7.08 -11.78
N GLY A 159 -6.91 5.99 -12.30
CA GLY A 159 -6.32 4.94 -11.46
C GLY A 159 -7.33 4.41 -10.43
N GLY A 160 -8.54 4.05 -10.85
CA GLY A 160 -9.58 3.48 -9.99
C GLY A 160 -10.17 4.41 -8.93
N VAL A 161 -9.76 5.70 -8.84
CA VAL A 161 -10.27 6.65 -7.84
C VAL A 161 -11.06 7.79 -8.47
N PHE A 162 -12.15 8.20 -7.82
CA PHE A 162 -13.00 9.28 -8.31
C PHE A 162 -12.27 10.63 -8.27
N THR A 163 -12.12 11.26 -9.42
CA THR A 163 -11.22 12.38 -9.67
C THR A 163 -11.91 13.52 -10.43
N LEU A 164 -11.51 14.75 -10.11
CA LEU A 164 -11.85 15.98 -10.83
C LEU A 164 -10.58 16.55 -11.48
N GLY A 165 -10.70 16.92 -12.74
CA GLY A 165 -9.64 17.55 -13.49
C GLY A 165 -10.16 18.33 -14.69
N ILE A 166 -9.27 18.82 -15.53
CA ILE A 166 -9.60 19.41 -16.83
C ILE A 166 -9.56 18.29 -17.87
N LEU A 167 -10.55 18.20 -18.73
CA LEU A 167 -10.54 17.21 -19.81
C LEU A 167 -9.36 17.51 -20.76
N ASP A 168 -8.43 16.59 -20.87
CA ASP A 168 -7.30 16.63 -21.81
C ASP A 168 -7.35 15.39 -22.71
N LEU A 169 -7.81 15.60 -23.94
CA LEU A 169 -8.15 14.54 -24.88
C LEU A 169 -9.23 13.60 -24.32
N ASN A 170 -8.85 12.44 -23.81
CA ASN A 170 -9.78 11.48 -23.18
C ASN A 170 -9.46 11.25 -21.69
N ASP A 171 -8.43 11.91 -21.16
CA ASP A 171 -7.95 11.75 -19.79
C ASP A 171 -8.26 12.99 -18.94
N LEU A 172 -8.06 12.87 -17.63
CA LEU A 172 -8.18 13.98 -16.70
C LEU A 172 -6.81 14.67 -16.54
N GLY A 173 -6.74 15.92 -16.96
CA GLY A 173 -5.58 16.79 -16.80
C GLY A 173 -5.68 17.67 -15.56
N LYS A 174 -4.58 18.34 -15.22
CA LYS A 174 -4.46 19.17 -14.01
C LYS A 174 -4.97 20.59 -14.23
N ILE A 175 -5.56 21.17 -13.20
CA ILE A 175 -5.87 22.61 -13.14
C ILE A 175 -4.54 23.37 -13.09
N GLY A 176 -4.32 24.24 -14.08
CA GLY A 176 -3.05 24.98 -14.16
C GLY A 176 -2.87 25.99 -13.02
N GLU A 177 -1.60 26.29 -12.65
CA GLU A 177 -1.23 27.19 -11.57
C GLU A 177 -1.96 28.54 -11.63
N SER A 178 -2.06 29.15 -12.81
CA SER A 178 -2.73 30.46 -13.00
C SER A 178 -4.24 30.42 -12.78
N GLN A 179 -4.84 29.26 -12.79
CA GLN A 179 -6.28 29.05 -12.65
C GLN A 179 -6.68 28.50 -11.27
N MET A 180 -5.71 28.00 -10.50
CA MET A 180 -5.95 27.34 -9.22
C MET A 180 -6.86 28.14 -8.28
N LEU A 181 -6.59 29.43 -8.10
CA LEU A 181 -7.35 30.29 -7.19
C LEU A 181 -8.75 30.64 -7.70
N ASP A 182 -9.00 30.51 -9.02
CA ASP A 182 -10.32 30.68 -9.62
C ASP A 182 -11.18 29.44 -9.47
N TYR A 183 -10.53 28.25 -9.45
CA TYR A 183 -11.22 26.97 -9.30
C TYR A 183 -11.35 26.52 -7.84
N VAL A 184 -10.33 26.74 -7.00
CA VAL A 184 -10.31 26.23 -5.62
C VAL A 184 -10.39 27.40 -4.63
N ILE A 185 -11.58 27.63 -4.10
CA ILE A 185 -11.89 28.75 -3.23
C ILE A 185 -11.85 28.28 -1.77
N ARG A 186 -11.04 28.94 -0.93
CA ARG A 186 -10.92 28.64 0.50
C ARG A 186 -12.09 29.21 1.29
N ASP A 187 -12.65 28.43 2.21
CA ASP A 187 -13.48 28.94 3.30
C ASP A 187 -12.62 29.38 4.49
N ALA A 188 -13.17 30.20 5.38
CA ALA A 188 -12.54 30.54 6.66
C ALA A 188 -12.45 29.33 7.62
N VAL A 189 -13.25 28.29 7.39
CA VAL A 189 -13.38 27.12 8.24
C VAL A 189 -12.20 26.17 8.06
N VAL A 190 -11.56 25.81 9.18
CA VAL A 190 -10.60 24.70 9.27
C VAL A 190 -11.06 23.80 10.40
N GLU A 191 -11.35 22.55 10.08
CA GLU A 191 -11.84 21.56 11.04
C GLU A 191 -10.74 20.56 11.40
N THR A 192 -10.84 19.96 12.57
CA THR A 192 -10.01 18.81 12.92
C THR A 192 -10.57 17.57 12.22
N MET A 193 -9.73 16.96 11.36
CA MET A 193 -10.13 15.76 10.65
C MET A 193 -10.08 14.55 11.58
N VAL A 194 -11.15 13.77 11.58
CA VAL A 194 -11.27 12.51 12.34
C VAL A 194 -11.26 11.38 11.32
N ALA A 195 -10.21 10.57 11.36
CA ALA A 195 -10.09 9.41 10.50
C ALA A 195 -11.23 8.43 10.77
N LYS A 196 -11.74 7.80 9.71
CA LYS A 196 -12.80 6.80 9.79
C LYS A 196 -12.17 5.46 10.16
N PRO A 197 -12.52 4.83 11.31
CA PRO A 197 -12.09 3.46 11.57
C PRO A 197 -12.56 2.54 10.46
N MET A 198 -11.66 1.69 9.95
CA MET A 198 -11.96 0.80 8.84
C MET A 198 -11.09 -0.46 8.92
N LEU A 199 -11.68 -1.61 8.61
CA LEU A 199 -10.98 -2.87 8.40
C LEU A 199 -10.55 -3.00 6.93
N PHE A 200 -9.56 -3.84 6.63
CA PHE A 200 -9.16 -4.12 5.24
C PHE A 200 -10.30 -4.72 4.42
N SER A 201 -11.10 -5.61 5.05
CA SER A 201 -12.28 -6.22 4.43
C SER A 201 -13.39 -5.22 4.05
N GLU A 202 -13.33 -3.98 4.57
CA GLU A 202 -14.27 -2.91 4.24
C GLU A 202 -13.77 -2.01 3.10
N PHE A 203 -12.56 -2.25 2.56
CA PHE A 203 -12.03 -1.46 1.46
C PHE A 203 -12.83 -1.70 0.18
N THR A 204 -13.27 -0.63 -0.42
CA THR A 204 -14.02 -0.61 -1.68
C THR A 204 -13.67 0.64 -2.46
N ALA A 205 -13.83 0.62 -3.78
CA ALA A 205 -13.66 1.81 -4.62
C ALA A 205 -14.50 3.01 -4.13
N ALA A 206 -15.66 2.74 -3.50
CA ALA A 206 -16.51 3.77 -2.91
C ALA A 206 -15.89 4.46 -1.70
N ASN A 207 -14.94 3.83 -1.01
CA ASN A 207 -14.27 4.34 0.18
C ASN A 207 -12.91 4.99 -0.12
N THR A 208 -12.46 4.98 -1.38
CA THR A 208 -11.23 5.68 -1.78
C THR A 208 -11.35 7.20 -1.56
N ASN A 209 -10.22 7.87 -1.45
CA ASN A 209 -10.14 9.30 -1.12
C ASN A 209 -10.71 9.65 0.27
N LEU A 210 -10.73 8.70 1.22
CA LEU A 210 -11.09 8.95 2.62
C LEU A 210 -9.88 8.83 3.52
N LEU A 211 -9.82 9.68 4.56
CA LEU A 211 -8.90 9.51 5.67
C LEU A 211 -9.43 8.39 6.56
N VAL A 212 -8.71 7.27 6.61
CA VAL A 212 -9.05 6.08 7.38
C VAL A 212 -8.10 5.86 8.54
N GLU A 213 -8.55 5.15 9.56
CA GLU A 213 -7.73 4.70 10.69
C GLU A 213 -7.77 3.18 10.78
N LEU A 214 -6.59 2.58 10.71
CA LEU A 214 -6.36 1.17 11.00
C LEU A 214 -5.98 1.04 12.46
N ALA A 215 -6.75 0.30 13.23
CA ALA A 215 -6.60 0.29 14.69
C ALA A 215 -5.39 -0.53 15.16
N ASP A 216 -5.10 -1.64 14.49
CA ASP A 216 -3.98 -2.52 14.85
C ASP A 216 -3.39 -3.17 13.59
N ALA A 217 -2.31 -2.57 13.09
CA ALA A 217 -1.60 -3.00 11.90
C ALA A 217 -0.09 -3.07 12.16
N GLN A 218 0.63 -3.78 11.32
CA GLN A 218 2.08 -3.88 11.31
C GLN A 218 2.60 -4.04 9.88
N PHE A 219 3.86 -3.67 9.62
CA PHE A 219 4.52 -4.07 8.39
C PHE A 219 4.92 -5.54 8.44
N ASN A 220 4.94 -6.21 7.27
CA ASN A 220 5.32 -7.60 7.17
C ASN A 220 6.68 -7.85 7.84
N ARG A 221 6.80 -8.96 8.56
CA ARG A 221 8.00 -9.30 9.32
C ARG A 221 9.26 -9.38 8.47
N ASN A 222 9.15 -9.85 7.23
CA ASN A 222 10.28 -10.02 6.32
C ASN A 222 10.86 -8.68 5.85
N GLU A 223 10.09 -7.59 5.94
CA GLU A 223 10.50 -6.23 5.59
C GLU A 223 11.11 -5.47 6.77
N VAL A 224 10.78 -5.85 8.01
CA VAL A 224 11.16 -5.08 9.20
C VAL A 224 12.08 -5.80 10.17
N LEU A 225 12.20 -7.13 10.08
CA LEU A 225 13.07 -7.94 10.94
C LEU A 225 14.29 -8.44 10.15
N GLY A 226 15.34 -8.86 10.88
CA GLY A 226 16.59 -9.33 10.27
C GLY A 226 17.56 -8.19 9.92
N ASP A 227 18.52 -8.51 9.07
CA ASP A 227 19.63 -7.61 8.72
C ASP A 227 19.29 -6.68 7.53
N ASP A 228 18.36 -7.10 6.63
CA ASP A 228 17.99 -6.40 5.39
C ASP A 228 16.63 -5.68 5.54
N ARG A 229 16.53 -4.86 6.58
CA ARG A 229 15.33 -4.10 6.85
C ARG A 229 15.06 -3.09 5.74
N LYS A 230 13.79 -3.06 5.27
CA LYS A 230 13.33 -2.12 4.25
C LYS A 230 13.14 -0.70 4.80
N THR A 231 13.30 0.25 3.91
CA THR A 231 12.92 1.65 4.10
C THR A 231 11.51 1.92 3.55
N TYR A 232 10.95 3.10 3.76
CA TYR A 232 9.65 3.44 3.21
C TYR A 232 9.63 3.42 1.66
N ALA A 233 10.61 4.06 1.00
CA ALA A 233 10.72 4.11 -0.46
C ALA A 233 12.15 4.42 -0.92
N GLY A 234 13.15 3.82 -0.27
CA GLY A 234 14.58 4.07 -0.58
C GLY A 234 15.31 2.85 -1.10
N GLU A 235 14.61 1.77 -1.44
CA GLU A 235 15.22 0.57 -1.97
C GLU A 235 15.64 0.76 -3.44
N PRO A 236 16.66 0.06 -3.92
CA PRO A 236 17.10 0.18 -5.32
C PRO A 236 16.02 -0.15 -6.37
N GLY A 237 15.02 -0.94 -6.00
CA GLY A 237 13.90 -1.32 -6.87
C GLY A 237 12.72 -0.36 -6.85
N ASP A 238 12.70 0.62 -5.94
CA ASP A 238 11.63 1.59 -5.85
C ASP A 238 11.80 2.65 -6.96
N GLU A 239 10.97 2.60 -8.01
CA GLU A 239 11.08 3.53 -9.16
C GLU A 239 10.27 4.82 -8.93
N PHE A 240 8.98 4.70 -8.69
CA PHE A 240 8.06 5.82 -8.45
C PHE A 240 7.61 5.84 -7.01
N ASP A 241 7.21 4.69 -6.49
CA ASP A 241 6.75 4.48 -5.13
C ASP A 241 7.47 3.30 -4.50
N GLY A 242 7.62 3.35 -3.17
CA GLY A 242 8.00 2.20 -2.36
C GLY A 242 6.75 1.52 -1.86
N GLU A 243 6.49 0.31 -2.32
CA GLU A 243 5.37 -0.52 -1.91
C GLU A 243 5.81 -1.47 -0.80
N ARG A 244 5.04 -1.50 0.28
CA ARG A 244 5.35 -2.32 1.46
C ARG A 244 4.09 -3.06 1.90
N ILE A 245 4.26 -4.28 2.37
CA ILE A 245 3.15 -5.11 2.81
C ILE A 245 2.75 -4.68 4.23
N LEU A 246 1.53 -4.17 4.35
CA LEU A 246 0.91 -3.83 5.63
C LEU A 246 -0.09 -4.92 6.00
N GLU A 247 0.05 -5.49 7.20
CA GLU A 247 -0.76 -6.58 7.71
C GLU A 247 -1.74 -6.09 8.78
N SER A 248 -2.97 -6.60 8.78
CA SER A 248 -3.93 -6.39 9.86
C SER A 248 -3.73 -7.41 10.97
N CYS A 249 -3.53 -6.92 12.20
CA CYS A 249 -3.51 -7.77 13.39
C CYS A 249 -4.93 -8.05 13.94
N GLU A 250 -5.94 -7.36 13.44
CA GLU A 250 -7.32 -7.48 13.92
C GLU A 250 -8.11 -8.56 13.18
N GLU A 251 -7.96 -8.64 11.87
CA GLU A 251 -8.72 -9.58 11.02
C GLU A 251 -7.83 -10.48 10.14
N GLY A 252 -6.51 -10.23 10.13
CA GLY A 252 -5.60 -10.83 9.17
C GLY A 252 -5.69 -10.16 7.79
N GLY A 253 -4.98 -10.73 6.80
CA GLY A 253 -4.88 -10.16 5.46
C GLY A 253 -3.86 -9.04 5.38
N SER A 254 -3.62 -8.57 4.15
CA SER A 254 -2.61 -7.58 3.84
C SER A 254 -3.13 -6.59 2.80
N VAL A 255 -2.57 -5.38 2.82
CA VAL A 255 -2.76 -4.33 1.80
C VAL A 255 -1.41 -3.70 1.50
N ILE A 256 -1.31 -2.95 0.41
CA ILE A 256 -0.12 -2.18 0.08
C ILE A 256 -0.12 -0.86 0.86
N PHE A 257 1.01 -0.57 1.47
CA PHE A 257 1.36 0.74 1.98
C PHE A 257 2.31 1.39 0.97
N SER A 258 1.87 2.46 0.33
CA SER A 258 2.64 3.13 -0.73
C SER A 258 3.26 4.43 -0.21
N THR A 259 4.52 4.66 -0.57
CA THR A 259 5.27 5.88 -0.27
C THR A 259 5.97 6.37 -1.53
N SER A 260 5.78 7.62 -1.87
CA SER A 260 6.48 8.24 -3.00
C SER A 260 8.00 8.24 -2.80
N THR A 261 8.76 7.95 -3.86
CA THR A 261 10.23 8.08 -3.86
C THR A 261 10.70 9.54 -3.75
N PHE A 262 9.78 10.50 -3.74
CA PHE A 262 10.04 11.91 -3.48
C PHE A 262 9.76 12.33 -2.03
N ALA A 263 9.17 11.43 -1.21
CA ALA A 263 8.92 11.71 0.20
C ALA A 263 10.22 11.98 0.96
N ASP A 264 10.21 12.96 1.85
CA ASP A 264 11.39 13.36 2.65
C ASP A 264 11.80 12.28 3.67
N PHE A 265 10.87 11.37 4.02
CA PHE A 265 11.08 10.23 4.91
C PHE A 265 11.35 8.91 4.17
N LYS A 266 11.42 8.89 2.85
CA LYS A 266 11.60 7.67 2.03
C LYS A 266 12.71 6.74 2.49
N SER A 267 13.82 7.31 2.97
CA SER A 267 15.01 6.55 3.42
C SER A 267 14.98 6.16 4.90
N PHE A 268 13.88 6.46 5.62
CA PHE A 268 13.73 5.98 6.98
C PHE A 268 13.37 4.50 6.98
N LEU A 269 13.89 3.76 7.95
CA LEU A 269 13.51 2.36 8.12
C LEU A 269 12.05 2.26 8.58
N LEU A 270 11.35 1.25 8.07
CA LEU A 270 10.02 0.90 8.54
C LEU A 270 10.03 0.60 10.04
N PRO A 271 8.98 0.98 10.80
CA PRO A 271 8.84 0.63 12.20
C PRO A 271 8.65 -0.88 12.38
N GLN A 272 9.29 -1.43 13.42
CA GLN A 272 9.26 -2.87 13.68
C GLN A 272 8.04 -3.31 14.52
N GLY A 273 7.41 -2.39 15.22
CA GLY A 273 6.27 -2.68 16.06
C GLY A 273 4.95 -2.76 15.31
N ARG A 274 3.85 -2.81 16.06
CA ARG A 274 2.48 -2.70 15.55
C ARG A 274 1.71 -1.62 16.30
N GLY A 275 0.56 -1.24 15.79
CA GLY A 275 -0.32 -0.28 16.42
C GLY A 275 -1.27 0.38 15.43
N SER A 276 -1.73 1.56 15.75
CA SER A 276 -2.64 2.29 14.88
C SER A 276 -1.91 3.16 13.87
N MET A 277 -2.55 3.36 12.73
CA MET A 277 -2.12 4.34 11.73
C MET A 277 -3.31 5.02 11.08
N LYS A 278 -3.07 6.22 10.56
CA LYS A 278 -4.00 6.95 9.73
C LYS A 278 -3.40 7.11 8.36
N GLY A 279 -4.24 6.97 7.33
CA GLY A 279 -3.80 7.13 5.96
C GLY A 279 -4.98 7.46 5.05
N ILE A 280 -4.69 7.85 3.84
CA ILE A 280 -5.68 8.04 2.81
C ILE A 280 -5.78 6.73 2.02
N LEU A 281 -7.00 6.17 1.96
CA LEU A 281 -7.26 5.00 1.14
C LEU A 281 -7.33 5.42 -0.33
N THR A 282 -6.49 4.81 -1.14
CA THR A 282 -6.42 5.03 -2.58
C THR A 282 -6.29 3.69 -3.31
N MET A 283 -5.92 3.72 -4.57
CA MET A 283 -5.58 2.54 -5.37
C MET A 283 -4.20 2.75 -5.99
N ASP A 284 -3.62 1.68 -6.50
CA ASP A 284 -2.41 1.72 -7.31
C ASP A 284 -2.61 2.51 -8.61
N TYR A 285 -1.56 2.68 -9.40
CA TYR A 285 -1.62 3.43 -10.67
C TYR A 285 -2.62 2.82 -11.67
N PHE A 286 -2.79 1.50 -11.64
CA PHE A 286 -3.69 0.79 -12.57
C PHE A 286 -5.14 0.71 -12.08
N GLY A 287 -5.43 1.09 -10.83
CA GLY A 287 -6.75 1.00 -10.23
C GLY A 287 -7.16 -0.44 -9.85
N GLU A 288 -6.20 -1.31 -9.62
CA GLU A 288 -6.42 -2.74 -9.38
C GLU A 288 -6.28 -3.11 -7.91
N VAL A 289 -5.38 -2.44 -7.15
CA VAL A 289 -5.05 -2.77 -5.77
C VAL A 289 -5.23 -1.58 -4.83
N PHE A 290 -5.80 -1.83 -3.65
CA PHE A 290 -5.94 -0.80 -2.62
C PHE A 290 -4.63 -0.47 -1.96
N ASN A 291 -4.31 0.82 -1.92
CA ASN A 291 -3.13 1.37 -1.27
C ASN A 291 -3.52 2.27 -0.10
N ILE A 292 -2.70 2.26 0.95
CA ILE A 292 -2.74 3.25 2.03
C ILE A 292 -1.55 4.19 1.87
N VAL A 293 -1.83 5.50 1.84
CA VAL A 293 -0.82 6.56 1.73
C VAL A 293 -0.93 7.50 2.92
N VAL A 294 0.17 7.80 3.61
CA VAL A 294 0.20 8.71 4.76
C VAL A 294 0.64 10.12 4.35
N ASN A 295 0.21 11.13 5.10
CA ASN A 295 0.72 12.49 4.91
C ASN A 295 2.19 12.61 5.34
N ASP A 296 2.53 12.03 6.48
CA ASP A 296 3.90 11.91 6.99
C ASP A 296 3.98 10.77 8.03
N THR A 297 5.18 10.50 8.55
CA THR A 297 5.41 9.41 9.50
C THR A 297 4.73 9.60 10.87
N SER A 298 4.23 10.79 11.20
CA SER A 298 3.48 11.03 12.44
C SER A 298 2.07 10.42 12.41
N ASP A 299 1.59 10.02 11.23
CA ASP A 299 0.33 9.29 11.07
C ASP A 299 0.45 7.81 11.49
N ILE A 300 1.67 7.32 11.73
CA ILE A 300 1.96 5.92 12.10
C ILE A 300 2.37 5.85 13.58
N ASN A 301 1.63 5.10 14.38
CA ASN A 301 1.90 4.89 15.79
C ASN A 301 2.08 3.40 16.09
N PHE A 302 3.19 2.81 15.61
CA PHE A 302 3.54 1.40 15.81
C PHE A 302 4.50 1.26 17.01
N ASP A 303 4.03 1.61 18.19
CA ASP A 303 4.81 1.63 19.43
C ASP A 303 4.70 0.35 20.28
N ASN A 304 3.83 -0.58 19.91
CA ASN A 304 3.72 -1.88 20.55
C ASN A 304 4.76 -2.85 19.98
N GLU A 305 5.74 -3.22 20.80
CA GLU A 305 6.81 -4.15 20.41
C GLU A 305 6.33 -5.61 20.23
N ASN A 306 5.15 -5.95 20.79
CA ASN A 306 4.58 -7.29 20.63
C ASN A 306 3.84 -7.38 19.30
N ARG A 307 4.50 -7.90 18.29
CA ARG A 307 3.95 -8.12 16.96
C ARG A 307 2.86 -9.21 16.96
N CYS A 308 2.02 -9.23 15.93
CA CYS A 308 1.03 -10.29 15.74
C CYS A 308 1.51 -11.40 14.77
N ASP A 309 2.80 -11.47 14.52
CA ASP A 309 3.38 -12.58 13.76
C ASP A 309 3.08 -13.92 14.46
N PRO A 310 3.03 -15.04 13.72
CA PRO A 310 2.99 -16.35 14.33
C PRO A 310 4.14 -16.54 15.32
N GLU A 311 3.85 -17.12 16.48
CA GLU A 311 4.88 -17.41 17.48
C GLU A 311 5.91 -18.41 16.90
N THR A 312 7.20 -18.23 17.22
CA THR A 312 8.21 -19.20 16.86
C THR A 312 8.10 -20.43 17.75
N PHE A 313 7.93 -21.57 17.14
CA PHE A 313 7.84 -22.84 17.82
C PHE A 313 9.26 -23.33 18.20
N ASN A 314 9.55 -23.38 19.48
CA ASN A 314 10.83 -23.82 20.01
C ASN A 314 10.63 -25.06 20.88
N CYS A 315 11.08 -26.20 20.39
CA CYS A 315 11.09 -27.43 21.17
C CYS A 315 12.38 -27.53 21.98
N ASP A 316 12.25 -27.76 23.27
CA ASP A 316 13.39 -28.05 24.15
C ASP A 316 13.67 -29.55 24.13
N GLY A 317 14.91 -29.93 24.00
CA GLY A 317 15.34 -31.32 24.09
C GLY A 317 16.04 -31.85 22.84
N PRO A 318 16.34 -33.14 22.82
CA PRO A 318 16.99 -33.76 21.67
C PRO A 318 16.03 -33.89 20.48
N SER A 319 16.56 -33.81 19.27
CA SER A 319 15.87 -34.14 18.03
C SER A 319 16.82 -34.82 17.05
N GLY A 320 16.25 -35.56 16.11
CA GLY A 320 16.98 -36.21 15.04
C GLY A 320 17.66 -37.51 15.42
N GLY A 321 18.30 -38.14 14.45
CA GLY A 321 19.04 -39.41 14.63
C GLY A 321 18.17 -40.66 14.56
N GLY A 322 16.85 -40.53 14.45
CA GLY A 322 15.91 -41.64 14.28
C GLY A 322 15.74 -42.09 12.83
N ALA A 323 14.74 -42.94 12.61
CA ALA A 323 14.36 -43.40 11.28
C ALA A 323 13.42 -42.39 10.62
N GLU A 324 13.46 -42.32 9.31
CA GLU A 324 12.48 -41.58 8.50
C GLU A 324 11.09 -42.21 8.64
N PHE A 325 10.07 -41.41 8.97
CA PHE A 325 8.68 -41.87 9.02
C PHE A 325 7.75 -41.03 8.13
N TYR A 326 8.21 -39.86 7.67
CA TYR A 326 7.57 -39.07 6.63
C TYR A 326 8.61 -38.58 5.64
N SER A 327 8.28 -38.67 4.35
CA SER A 327 9.10 -38.04 3.30
C SER A 327 8.28 -37.68 2.07
N GLU A 328 8.70 -36.58 1.40
CA GLU A 328 8.20 -36.16 0.12
C GLU A 328 9.33 -35.61 -0.74
N ASN A 329 9.49 -36.15 -1.93
CA ASN A 329 10.53 -35.77 -2.90
C ASN A 329 9.94 -35.25 -4.22
N PHE A 330 8.65 -35.03 -4.28
CA PHE A 330 7.89 -34.50 -5.41
C PHE A 330 7.98 -35.29 -6.73
N GLU A 331 8.73 -36.39 -6.79
CA GLU A 331 8.90 -37.20 -8.01
C GLU A 331 7.59 -37.87 -8.47
N GLY A 332 6.62 -37.97 -7.58
CA GLY A 332 5.28 -38.53 -7.88
C GLY A 332 4.30 -37.52 -8.49
N PHE A 333 4.67 -36.23 -8.63
CA PHE A 333 3.79 -35.18 -9.08
C PHE A 333 4.22 -34.63 -10.45
N ASP A 334 3.25 -34.39 -11.31
CA ASP A 334 3.42 -33.80 -12.65
C ASP A 334 2.54 -32.56 -12.88
N SER A 335 1.68 -32.22 -11.91
CA SER A 335 0.78 -31.08 -11.98
C SER A 335 0.30 -30.62 -10.58
N ILE A 336 -0.27 -29.42 -10.51
CA ILE A 336 -0.89 -28.86 -9.30
C ILE A 336 -2.04 -29.75 -8.82
N GLU A 337 -2.85 -30.29 -9.74
CA GLU A 337 -3.97 -31.16 -9.43
C GLU A 337 -3.51 -32.45 -8.75
N ALA A 338 -2.31 -32.92 -9.08
CA ALA A 338 -1.70 -34.06 -8.44
C ALA A 338 -1.39 -33.79 -6.96
N TYR A 339 -0.92 -32.59 -6.60
CA TYR A 339 -0.75 -32.18 -5.19
C TYR A 339 -2.07 -32.27 -4.43
N VAL A 340 -3.12 -31.63 -4.93
CA VAL A 340 -4.41 -31.59 -4.26
C VAL A 340 -4.99 -33.00 -4.13
N SER A 341 -4.85 -33.84 -5.16
CA SER A 341 -5.30 -35.23 -5.14
C SER A 341 -4.56 -36.11 -4.11
N ALA A 342 -3.31 -35.73 -3.80
CA ALA A 342 -2.49 -36.40 -2.77
C ALA A 342 -2.78 -35.86 -1.35
N GLY A 343 -3.70 -34.92 -1.20
CA GLY A 343 -4.10 -34.36 0.10
C GLY A 343 -3.31 -33.10 0.52
N TRP A 344 -2.50 -32.52 -0.37
CA TRP A 344 -1.87 -31.22 -0.15
C TRP A 344 -2.91 -30.09 -0.30
N THR A 345 -2.71 -28.99 0.44
CA THR A 345 -3.43 -27.74 0.20
C THR A 345 -2.48 -26.77 -0.46
N ASN A 346 -2.92 -26.16 -1.57
CA ASN A 346 -2.17 -25.17 -2.35
C ASN A 346 -3.12 -24.01 -2.67
N VAL A 347 -2.93 -22.88 -2.02
CA VAL A 347 -3.90 -21.77 -2.05
C VAL A 347 -3.21 -20.42 -1.94
N ASN A 348 -3.69 -19.42 -2.72
CA ASN A 348 -3.39 -18.01 -2.54
C ASN A 348 -4.54 -17.37 -1.74
N THR A 349 -4.24 -16.80 -0.57
CA THR A 349 -5.24 -16.25 0.34
C THR A 349 -5.70 -14.85 -0.04
N ASN A 350 -4.97 -14.17 -0.92
CA ASN A 350 -5.37 -12.86 -1.45
C ASN A 350 -6.28 -12.93 -2.70
N GLY A 351 -6.62 -14.14 -3.15
CA GLY A 351 -7.46 -14.34 -4.33
C GLY A 351 -6.74 -14.23 -5.67
N GLY A 352 -5.40 -14.08 -5.66
CA GLY A 352 -4.57 -14.14 -6.85
C GLY A 352 -4.45 -15.54 -7.45
N ASN A 353 -3.77 -15.64 -8.58
CA ASN A 353 -3.56 -16.90 -9.31
C ASN A 353 -2.21 -17.54 -9.00
N GLU A 354 -1.26 -16.78 -8.38
CA GLU A 354 0.07 -17.31 -8.08
C GLU A 354 -0.02 -18.34 -6.95
N VAL A 355 0.33 -19.58 -7.27
CA VAL A 355 0.34 -20.71 -6.35
C VAL A 355 1.62 -21.53 -6.57
N TRP A 356 1.89 -22.47 -5.66
CA TRP A 356 3.01 -23.39 -5.82
C TRP A 356 2.81 -24.31 -7.01
N GLU A 357 3.86 -24.54 -7.79
CA GLU A 357 3.89 -25.35 -9.00
C GLU A 357 4.86 -26.53 -8.85
N ILE A 358 4.81 -27.48 -9.80
CA ILE A 358 5.87 -28.48 -9.98
C ILE A 358 6.93 -27.93 -10.93
N GLY A 359 8.13 -27.75 -10.40
CA GLY A 359 9.33 -27.53 -11.19
C GLY A 359 10.01 -28.85 -11.57
N ASN A 360 10.74 -28.84 -12.68
CA ASN A 360 11.60 -29.98 -13.08
C ASN A 360 12.91 -29.47 -13.66
N PHE A 361 14.00 -30.02 -13.19
CA PHE A 361 15.32 -29.79 -13.76
C PHE A 361 16.16 -31.06 -13.63
N ASP A 362 16.72 -31.52 -14.76
CA ASP A 362 17.57 -32.71 -14.86
C ASP A 362 16.92 -34.00 -14.30
N ASN A 363 15.62 -34.17 -14.57
CA ASN A 363 14.75 -35.24 -14.07
C ASN A 363 14.57 -35.26 -12.53
N ASN A 364 14.74 -34.15 -11.88
CA ASN A 364 14.37 -33.94 -10.47
C ASN A 364 13.17 -33.00 -10.40
N ASN A 365 12.09 -33.46 -9.82
CA ASN A 365 10.90 -32.67 -9.55
C ASN A 365 11.00 -32.02 -8.18
N TYR A 366 10.47 -30.81 -8.04
CA TYR A 366 10.44 -30.07 -6.79
C TYR A 366 9.22 -29.13 -6.76
N ALA A 367 8.80 -28.69 -5.58
CA ALA A 367 7.85 -27.61 -5.45
C ALA A 367 8.55 -26.27 -5.74
N GLN A 368 7.94 -25.41 -6.57
CA GLN A 368 8.46 -24.09 -6.85
C GLN A 368 7.39 -23.01 -6.71
N VAL A 369 7.84 -21.80 -6.39
CA VAL A 369 7.01 -20.59 -6.37
C VAL A 369 7.85 -19.38 -6.75
N SER A 370 7.24 -18.39 -7.41
CA SER A 370 7.89 -17.12 -7.75
C SER A 370 6.83 -16.08 -8.07
N GLY A 371 6.92 -14.90 -7.50
CA GLY A 371 6.02 -13.78 -7.84
C GLY A 371 6.35 -13.09 -9.16
N PHE A 372 7.47 -13.41 -9.80
CA PHE A 372 7.94 -12.70 -11.00
C PHE A 372 6.98 -12.81 -12.19
N ASN A 373 6.56 -11.68 -12.74
CA ASN A 373 5.58 -11.56 -13.83
C ASN A 373 4.18 -12.12 -13.48
N SER A 374 3.84 -12.23 -12.21
CA SER A 374 2.48 -12.61 -11.80
C SER A 374 1.48 -11.47 -12.02
N GLY A 375 1.94 -10.22 -11.97
CA GLY A 375 1.09 -9.03 -11.95
C GLY A 375 0.31 -8.90 -10.63
N GLU A 376 0.73 -9.60 -9.58
CA GLU A 376 0.06 -9.57 -8.28
C GLU A 376 0.89 -8.72 -7.28
N ASP A 377 0.35 -7.59 -6.87
CA ASP A 377 1.02 -6.70 -5.91
C ASP A 377 1.10 -7.31 -4.51
N ILE A 378 0.20 -8.23 -4.20
CA ILE A 378 0.23 -9.01 -2.96
C ILE A 378 0.06 -10.48 -3.28
N ILE A 379 1.07 -11.27 -2.92
CA ILE A 379 1.06 -12.72 -3.05
C ILE A 379 1.17 -13.32 -1.66
N ASP A 380 0.16 -14.07 -1.21
CA ASP A 380 0.20 -14.84 0.03
C ASP A 380 -0.23 -16.27 -0.28
N THR A 381 0.71 -17.07 -0.76
CA THR A 381 0.45 -18.44 -1.22
C THR A 381 1.05 -19.48 -0.29
N TRP A 382 0.28 -20.53 -0.05
CA TRP A 382 0.54 -21.57 0.91
C TRP A 382 0.60 -22.95 0.25
N LEU A 383 1.64 -23.71 0.54
CA LEU A 383 1.72 -25.15 0.26
C LEU A 383 1.75 -25.90 1.60
N VAL A 384 0.69 -26.66 1.88
CA VAL A 384 0.51 -27.37 3.16
C VAL A 384 0.53 -28.86 2.94
N THR A 385 1.31 -29.59 3.72
CA THR A 385 1.41 -31.05 3.66
C THR A 385 0.08 -31.72 4.01
N PRO A 386 -0.16 -32.96 3.55
CA PRO A 386 -1.12 -33.84 4.20
C PRO A 386 -0.82 -33.98 5.70
N ALA A 387 -1.81 -34.44 6.45
CA ALA A 387 -1.67 -34.68 7.88
C ALA A 387 -0.57 -35.71 8.19
N ILE A 388 0.29 -35.39 9.12
CA ILE A 388 1.43 -36.21 9.57
C ILE A 388 1.17 -36.62 11.03
N ASP A 389 1.18 -37.93 11.34
CA ASP A 389 0.99 -38.42 12.69
C ASP A 389 2.31 -38.36 13.48
N MET A 390 2.43 -37.33 14.35
CA MET A 390 3.61 -37.07 15.16
C MET A 390 3.68 -37.97 16.43
N ASP A 391 2.60 -38.65 16.82
CA ASP A 391 2.54 -39.52 18.00
C ASP A 391 3.23 -40.88 17.76
N THR A 392 3.68 -41.17 16.54
CA THR A 392 4.28 -42.45 16.18
C THR A 392 5.72 -42.63 16.60
N THR A 393 6.42 -41.51 16.89
CA THR A 393 7.82 -41.46 17.23
C THR A 393 8.08 -40.45 18.35
N ILE A 394 9.31 -40.24 18.75
CA ILE A 394 9.81 -39.21 19.67
C ILE A 394 11.09 -38.58 19.11
N GLU A 395 11.48 -37.42 19.62
CA GLU A 395 12.70 -36.70 19.20
C GLU A 395 12.69 -36.34 17.71
N GLU A 396 11.52 -35.91 17.18
CA GLU A 396 11.28 -35.64 15.77
C GLU A 396 12.11 -34.45 15.27
N GLU A 397 12.66 -34.61 14.06
CA GLU A 397 13.39 -33.55 13.35
C GLU A 397 12.93 -33.45 11.91
N LEU A 398 12.51 -32.25 11.51
CA LEU A 398 12.17 -31.90 10.15
C LEU A 398 13.42 -31.39 9.42
N SER A 399 13.59 -31.79 8.17
CA SER A 399 14.57 -31.22 7.25
C SER A 399 14.02 -31.22 5.83
N PHE A 400 14.53 -30.34 4.99
CA PHE A 400 14.24 -30.27 3.57
C PHE A 400 15.40 -29.62 2.81
N ASN A 401 15.40 -29.75 1.50
CA ASN A 401 16.30 -29.03 0.61
C ASN A 401 15.62 -27.80 0.06
N ILE A 402 16.33 -26.67 0.03
CA ILE A 402 15.83 -25.40 -0.47
C ILE A 402 16.82 -24.74 -1.41
N GLN A 403 16.33 -24.15 -2.49
CA GLN A 403 17.08 -23.31 -3.42
C GLN A 403 16.38 -21.97 -3.55
N ALA A 404 17.14 -20.87 -3.44
CA ALA A 404 16.66 -19.53 -3.78
C ALA A 404 17.30 -19.07 -5.10
N ALA A 405 16.56 -18.28 -5.87
CA ALA A 405 16.98 -17.78 -7.18
C ALA A 405 16.37 -16.40 -7.44
N PHE A 406 17.06 -15.54 -8.22
CA PHE A 406 16.61 -14.21 -8.57
C PHE A 406 16.14 -13.41 -7.33
N ASP A 407 17.01 -13.41 -6.31
CA ASP A 407 16.70 -12.91 -4.98
C ASP A 407 16.51 -11.40 -4.95
N ASN A 408 15.38 -10.96 -4.44
CA ASN A 408 15.07 -9.58 -4.11
C ASN A 408 14.37 -9.45 -2.73
N GLY A 409 14.55 -10.44 -1.86
CA GLY A 409 14.10 -10.44 -0.47
C GLY A 409 13.75 -11.82 0.06
N THR A 410 13.93 -12.04 1.37
CA THR A 410 13.53 -13.28 2.04
C THR A 410 12.02 -13.20 2.34
N ILE A 411 11.22 -13.96 1.63
CA ILE A 411 9.76 -13.89 1.65
C ILE A 411 9.08 -15.26 1.90
N LEU A 412 9.87 -16.27 2.24
CA LEU A 412 9.38 -17.61 2.58
C LEU A 412 9.40 -17.83 4.08
N SER A 413 8.34 -18.40 4.62
CA SER A 413 8.23 -18.87 6.00
C SER A 413 7.84 -20.34 6.02
N VAL A 414 8.36 -21.08 7.01
CA VAL A 414 8.00 -22.48 7.27
C VAL A 414 7.25 -22.54 8.59
N LEU A 415 6.08 -23.16 8.57
CA LEU A 415 5.16 -23.16 9.71
C LEU A 415 4.64 -24.57 10.02
N VAL A 416 4.13 -24.74 11.25
CA VAL A 416 3.49 -25.96 11.69
C VAL A 416 2.14 -25.63 12.33
N SER A 417 1.14 -26.49 12.09
CA SER A 417 -0.17 -26.41 12.73
C SER A 417 -0.64 -27.81 13.12
N THR A 418 -1.32 -27.93 14.27
CA THR A 418 -1.97 -29.15 14.76
C THR A 418 -3.51 -29.03 14.73
N ASP A 419 -4.04 -27.90 14.32
CA ASP A 419 -5.48 -27.64 14.24
C ASP A 419 -5.97 -27.31 12.81
N PHE A 420 -5.09 -27.44 11.82
CA PHE A 420 -5.46 -27.19 10.41
C PHE A 420 -6.49 -28.19 9.91
N THR A 421 -7.58 -27.70 9.34
CA THR A 421 -8.72 -28.48 8.83
C THR A 421 -9.09 -28.19 7.38
N GLY A 422 -8.16 -27.58 6.62
CA GLY A 422 -8.33 -27.30 5.19
C GLY A 422 -8.41 -25.80 4.85
N ASP A 423 -8.50 -24.92 5.83
CA ASP A 423 -8.48 -23.47 5.65
C ASP A 423 -7.31 -22.87 6.44
N VAL A 424 -6.32 -22.33 5.73
CA VAL A 424 -5.11 -21.78 6.33
C VAL A 424 -5.37 -20.51 7.15
N THR A 425 -6.45 -19.80 6.89
CA THR A 425 -6.81 -18.56 7.57
C THR A 425 -7.44 -18.78 8.94
N THR A 426 -7.94 -19.97 9.20
CA THR A 426 -8.63 -20.34 10.46
C THR A 426 -7.78 -21.18 11.40
N ALA A 427 -6.66 -21.72 10.90
CA ALA A 427 -5.75 -22.55 11.69
C ALA A 427 -4.76 -21.70 12.49
N THR A 428 -4.32 -22.24 13.62
CA THR A 428 -3.21 -21.67 14.39
C THR A 428 -1.88 -22.14 13.81
N TRP A 429 -1.07 -21.21 13.31
CA TRP A 429 0.24 -21.49 12.75
C TRP A 429 1.35 -21.00 13.66
N ASN A 430 2.38 -21.81 13.82
CA ASN A 430 3.60 -21.44 14.52
C ASN A 430 4.78 -21.50 13.55
N LEU A 431 5.69 -20.51 13.66
CA LEU A 431 6.90 -20.46 12.84
C LEU A 431 7.87 -21.54 13.27
N LEU A 432 8.47 -22.20 12.30
CA LEU A 432 9.61 -23.07 12.48
C LEU A 432 10.91 -22.32 12.18
N ASP A 433 11.94 -22.54 12.98
CA ASP A 433 13.26 -21.93 12.79
C ASP A 433 14.03 -22.63 11.67
N ALA A 434 13.58 -22.40 10.43
CA ALA A 434 14.18 -22.93 9.22
C ALA A 434 15.22 -21.96 8.65
N SER A 435 16.36 -22.48 8.22
CA SER A 435 17.36 -21.67 7.52
C SER A 435 16.94 -21.44 6.07
N ILE A 436 16.43 -20.26 5.76
CA ILE A 436 16.07 -19.85 4.40
C ILE A 436 17.28 -19.16 3.77
N PRO A 437 17.82 -19.67 2.64
CA PRO A 437 18.98 -19.08 2.00
C PRO A 437 18.65 -17.76 1.31
N THR A 438 19.60 -16.85 1.33
CA THR A 438 19.67 -15.75 0.37
C THR A 438 20.19 -16.29 -0.95
N GLY A 439 19.47 -16.05 -2.04
CA GLY A 439 19.86 -16.47 -3.39
C GLY A 439 20.78 -15.45 -4.08
N PRO A 440 21.24 -15.74 -5.31
CA PRO A 440 21.85 -14.72 -6.14
C PRO A 440 20.77 -13.78 -6.70
N GLU A 441 21.07 -12.48 -6.83
CA GLU A 441 20.19 -11.48 -7.47
C GLU A 441 19.87 -11.86 -8.93
N SER A 442 20.69 -12.63 -9.59
CA SER A 442 20.44 -13.14 -10.93
C SER A 442 20.84 -14.60 -11.08
N GLY A 443 19.93 -15.40 -11.64
CA GLY A 443 20.14 -16.84 -11.84
C GLY A 443 19.78 -17.67 -10.60
N PHE A 444 20.14 -18.94 -10.64
CA PHE A 444 19.81 -19.94 -9.64
C PHE A 444 20.94 -20.15 -8.67
N GLY A 445 20.63 -20.18 -7.38
CA GLY A 445 21.53 -20.70 -6.34
C GLY A 445 21.69 -22.21 -6.40
N SER A 446 22.27 -22.80 -5.39
CA SER A 446 22.31 -24.26 -5.23
C SER A 446 21.27 -24.70 -4.22
N PHE A 447 20.74 -25.92 -4.36
CA PHE A 447 20.00 -26.55 -3.27
C PHE A 447 20.91 -26.71 -2.05
N ILE A 448 20.44 -26.25 -0.92
CA ILE A 448 21.08 -26.46 0.38
C ILE A 448 20.09 -27.10 1.34
N ALA A 449 20.60 -27.77 2.38
CA ALA A 449 19.75 -28.28 3.44
C ALA A 449 19.23 -27.14 4.35
N SER A 450 17.97 -27.19 4.77
CA SER A 450 17.36 -26.26 5.73
C SER A 450 17.99 -26.33 7.13
N GLY A 451 18.86 -27.34 7.38
CA GLY A 451 19.24 -27.74 8.72
C GLY A 451 18.20 -28.64 9.37
N GLY A 452 18.53 -29.23 10.50
CA GLY A 452 17.59 -30.01 11.33
C GLY A 452 16.75 -29.04 12.16
N ILE A 453 15.43 -29.09 11.98
CA ILE A 453 14.45 -28.28 12.71
C ILE A 453 13.80 -29.16 13.76
N ASN A 454 13.98 -28.81 15.03
CA ASN A 454 13.42 -29.59 16.14
C ASN A 454 11.89 -29.40 16.19
N VAL A 455 11.15 -30.48 15.94
CA VAL A 455 9.69 -30.55 16.02
C VAL A 455 9.21 -31.58 17.05
N SER A 456 10.09 -31.98 17.99
CA SER A 456 9.86 -33.05 18.96
C SER A 456 8.80 -32.73 20.04
N CYS A 457 8.30 -31.53 20.10
CA CYS A 457 7.20 -31.13 20.97
C CYS A 457 5.89 -30.91 20.22
N VAL A 458 5.83 -31.29 18.95
CA VAL A 458 4.60 -31.29 18.16
C VAL A 458 3.92 -32.64 18.35
N ASP A 459 2.75 -32.64 18.97
CA ASP A 459 1.96 -33.84 19.24
C ASP A 459 0.74 -33.92 18.31
N GLY A 460 0.26 -35.12 18.04
CA GLY A 460 -0.95 -35.40 17.27
C GLY A 460 -0.76 -35.29 15.76
N MET A 461 -1.88 -35.02 15.08
CA MET A 461 -1.86 -34.80 13.62
C MET A 461 -1.37 -33.41 13.30
N ALA A 462 -0.22 -33.30 12.65
CA ALA A 462 0.38 -32.01 12.29
C ALA A 462 0.44 -31.79 10.78
N HIS A 463 0.53 -30.54 10.39
CA HIS A 463 0.73 -30.10 9.01
C HIS A 463 1.90 -29.13 8.97
N ILE A 464 2.81 -29.32 8.01
CA ILE A 464 3.89 -28.37 7.70
C ILE A 464 3.45 -27.49 6.54
N ALA A 465 3.63 -26.19 6.65
CA ALA A 465 3.31 -25.24 5.60
C ALA A 465 4.55 -24.45 5.14
N PHE A 466 4.63 -24.23 3.83
CA PHE A 466 5.54 -23.30 3.19
C PHE A 466 4.71 -22.12 2.71
N ARG A 467 4.86 -20.96 3.39
CA ARG A 467 4.12 -19.74 3.08
C ARG A 467 5.04 -18.76 2.36
N TYR A 468 4.64 -18.35 1.18
CA TYR A 468 5.33 -17.35 0.37
C TYR A 468 4.53 -16.04 0.41
N GLN A 469 5.17 -14.97 0.90
CA GLN A 469 4.57 -13.64 0.99
C GLN A 469 5.37 -12.68 0.11
N GLY A 470 4.93 -12.51 -1.13
CA GLY A 470 5.61 -11.75 -2.17
C GLY A 470 4.79 -10.60 -2.71
N SER A 471 5.38 -9.91 -3.68
CA SER A 471 4.81 -8.79 -4.43
C SER A 471 5.55 -8.67 -5.76
N ASP A 472 4.84 -8.54 -6.87
CA ASP A 472 5.45 -8.26 -8.18
C ASP A 472 5.41 -6.74 -8.44
N PRO A 473 6.55 -6.09 -8.75
CA PRO A 473 7.90 -6.66 -8.98
C PRO A 473 8.84 -6.63 -7.77
N THR A 474 8.41 -6.22 -6.57
CA THR A 474 9.28 -5.78 -5.48
C THR A 474 9.78 -6.89 -4.56
N ALA A 475 9.09 -8.05 -4.53
CA ALA A 475 9.41 -9.19 -3.68
C ALA A 475 9.07 -10.51 -4.39
N THR A 476 9.89 -10.89 -5.38
CA THR A 476 9.61 -11.99 -6.33
C THR A 476 10.58 -13.15 -6.25
N THR A 477 11.42 -13.20 -5.20
CA THR A 477 12.41 -14.28 -5.02
C THR A 477 11.80 -15.65 -5.33
N ARG A 478 12.44 -16.41 -6.20
CA ARG A 478 12.00 -17.76 -6.53
C ARG A 478 12.54 -18.76 -5.52
N TYR A 479 11.66 -19.60 -4.98
CA TYR A 479 12.06 -20.72 -4.11
C TYR A 479 11.69 -22.06 -4.73
N HIS A 480 12.61 -23.02 -4.55
CA HIS A 480 12.39 -24.42 -4.83
C HIS A 480 12.54 -25.21 -3.53
N ILE A 481 11.59 -26.08 -3.23
CA ILE A 481 11.60 -26.98 -2.05
C ILE A 481 11.59 -28.43 -2.54
N ASP A 482 12.44 -29.24 -1.93
CA ASP A 482 12.58 -30.66 -2.29
C ASP A 482 12.99 -31.48 -1.07
N ASN A 483 12.80 -32.79 -1.14
CA ASN A 483 13.25 -33.76 -0.16
C ASN A 483 12.87 -33.38 1.29
N ILE A 484 11.56 -33.16 1.52
CA ILE A 484 11.03 -32.96 2.87
C ILE A 484 11.09 -34.29 3.60
N VAL A 485 11.73 -34.30 4.76
CA VAL A 485 11.91 -35.52 5.58
C VAL A 485 11.64 -35.20 7.04
N ILE A 486 10.90 -36.06 7.73
CA ILE A 486 10.82 -36.08 9.19
C ILE A 486 11.35 -37.41 9.70
N THR A 487 12.33 -37.33 10.60
CA THR A 487 12.90 -38.49 11.29
C THR A 487 12.48 -38.51 12.76
N GLY A 488 12.39 -39.68 13.38
CA GLY A 488 12.07 -39.83 14.80
C GLY A 488 12.52 -41.19 15.33
N ASN A 489 12.70 -41.29 16.65
CA ASN A 489 13.13 -42.49 17.36
C ASN A 489 11.98 -43.37 17.84
#